data_6a209313e1154758f777cdc585e8da02
#
_entry.id   6a209313e1154758f777cdc585e8da02
#
_cell.length_a   1.000
_cell.length_b   1.000
_cell.length_c   1.000
_cell.angle_alpha   90.00
_cell.angle_beta   90.00
_cell.angle_gamma   90.00
#
_symmetry.space_group_name_H-M   'P 1'
#
loop_
_entity.id
_entity.type
_entity.pdbx_description
1 polymer ?
#
loop_
_entity_poly.entity_id
_entity_poly.type
_entity_poly.pdbx_seq_one_letter_code
_entity_poly.pdbx_strand_id
1 'polypeptide(L)'
;SSDVCSSDLDYLIAGAGLFGAVFAHEMHKQGRKVLVVEKRDHIAGNIYTEKVMGINVHRYGAHIFHTSDEEVWNYVNQYARFNHYVNSPVAVYRDELYNLPFNMNTFSRMWNIKTPKEAKEIIAKQTGEFAGITPQNLEEQALQLAGRDVYEKLIKGYTEKQWGRDCKDLPAFIIRRLPLRFTYDNNYFNDRFQGIPEGGYTQIVEKLLEDIPVLTGVSLQEYQTANAARTADEQDSWDRLLYTGMIDEYYHYRLGTLEYRSLRFETEELPEEDNYQGNAVVNYTEREVPYTRIIEHKHFEFQTGEGTVITREYPATWRKGDEPYYPINDEKNGALYAQYAELAKKEANVLFGGRLGQYKYYDMDKVIRSALDMVKEELAR
;
A
#
# COMPACT_ATOMS: atom_id res chain seq x y z
N SER A 1 30.00 -14.11 21.48
CA SER A 1 30.85 -14.32 20.31
C SER A 1 30.30 -15.51 19.53
N SER A 2 29.45 -15.22 18.52
CA SER A 2 29.07 -16.21 17.52
C SER A 2 30.20 -16.29 16.51
N ASP A 3 30.73 -17.45 16.30
CA ASP A 3 31.67 -17.77 15.22
C ASP A 3 31.01 -17.39 13.91
N VAL A 4 31.40 -16.24 13.34
CA VAL A 4 30.97 -15.80 12.00
C VAL A 4 31.86 -16.55 11.01
N CYS A 5 31.48 -17.78 10.68
CA CYS A 5 31.99 -18.46 9.51
C CYS A 5 31.44 -17.73 8.27
N SER A 6 32.27 -17.51 7.25
CA SER A 6 31.81 -16.99 5.95
C SER A 6 30.65 -17.83 5.41
N SER A 7 29.62 -17.19 4.86
CA SER A 7 28.47 -17.89 4.29
C SER A 7 28.48 -17.72 2.77
N ASP A 8 28.52 -18.83 2.06
CA ASP A 8 28.17 -18.84 0.64
C ASP A 8 26.64 -18.88 0.54
N LEU A 9 26.03 -17.75 0.20
CA LEU A 9 24.58 -17.60 0.06
C LEU A 9 24.16 -17.80 -1.39
N ASP A 10 23.05 -18.45 -1.62
CA ASP A 10 22.40 -18.43 -2.92
C ASP A 10 21.76 -17.04 -3.15
N TYR A 11 21.13 -16.49 -2.11
CA TYR A 11 20.44 -15.19 -2.21
C TYR A 11 20.75 -14.27 -1.02
N LEU A 12 21.13 -13.03 -1.33
CA LEU A 12 21.01 -11.89 -0.43
C LEU A 12 19.74 -11.10 -0.79
N ILE A 13 18.89 -10.82 0.19
CA ILE A 13 17.63 -10.11 -0.02
C ILE A 13 17.66 -8.80 0.74
N ALA A 14 17.48 -7.68 0.04
CA ALA A 14 17.37 -6.35 0.62
C ALA A 14 15.90 -5.96 0.73
N GLY A 15 15.37 -6.03 1.94
CA GLY A 15 14.02 -5.72 2.34
C GLY A 15 13.24 -6.91 2.88
N ALA A 16 12.80 -6.80 4.14
CA ALA A 16 11.98 -7.79 4.85
C ALA A 16 10.47 -7.45 4.80
N GLY A 17 10.04 -6.72 3.77
CA GLY A 17 8.63 -6.52 3.47
C GLY A 17 7.99 -7.76 2.86
N LEU A 18 6.70 -7.68 2.54
CA LEU A 18 5.93 -8.83 2.06
C LEU A 18 6.54 -9.51 0.82
N PHE A 19 7.05 -8.74 -0.15
CA PHE A 19 7.69 -9.31 -1.34
C PHE A 19 8.94 -10.10 -1.01
N GLY A 20 9.87 -9.48 -0.25
CA GLY A 20 11.13 -10.11 0.14
C GLY A 20 10.91 -11.34 1.01
N ALA A 21 9.94 -11.28 1.93
CA ALA A 21 9.60 -12.40 2.81
C ALA A 21 9.03 -13.61 2.05
N VAL A 22 8.11 -13.38 1.10
CA VAL A 22 7.56 -14.46 0.25
C VAL A 22 8.65 -15.09 -0.59
N PHE A 23 9.50 -14.28 -1.24
CA PHE A 23 10.60 -14.79 -2.05
C PHE A 23 11.61 -15.59 -1.20
N ALA A 24 12.00 -15.04 -0.05
CA ALA A 24 12.92 -15.70 0.87
C ALA A 24 12.40 -17.06 1.33
N HIS A 25 11.13 -17.09 1.75
CA HIS A 25 10.45 -18.32 2.20
C HIS A 25 10.46 -19.41 1.13
N GLU A 26 10.02 -19.07 -0.07
CA GLU A 26 9.90 -20.05 -1.15
C GLU A 26 11.28 -20.55 -1.62
N MET A 27 12.30 -19.69 -1.66
CA MET A 27 13.66 -20.13 -1.96
C MET A 27 14.25 -20.99 -0.84
N HIS A 28 14.01 -20.63 0.42
CA HIS A 28 14.45 -21.45 1.57
C HIS A 28 13.81 -22.84 1.56
N LYS A 29 12.53 -22.96 1.23
CA LYS A 29 11.85 -24.25 1.03
C LYS A 29 12.49 -25.13 -0.06
N GLN A 30 13.17 -24.54 -1.01
CA GLN A 30 13.94 -25.26 -2.05
C GLN A 30 15.38 -25.56 -1.62
N GLY A 31 15.71 -25.38 -0.35
CA GLY A 31 17.03 -25.64 0.20
C GLY A 31 18.07 -24.58 -0.14
N ARG A 32 17.63 -23.39 -0.62
CA ARG A 32 18.53 -22.26 -0.90
C ARG A 32 18.95 -21.56 0.39
N LYS A 33 20.22 -21.20 0.47
CA LYS A 33 20.76 -20.40 1.57
C LYS A 33 20.42 -18.92 1.34
N VAL A 34 19.64 -18.35 2.23
CA VAL A 34 19.10 -16.98 2.12
C VAL A 34 19.49 -16.17 3.33
N LEU A 35 19.90 -14.92 3.12
CA LEU A 35 20.02 -13.89 4.14
C LEU A 35 19.17 -12.69 3.76
N VAL A 36 18.41 -12.18 4.73
CA VAL A 36 17.60 -10.96 4.55
C VAL A 36 18.22 -9.82 5.36
N VAL A 37 18.38 -8.65 4.72
CA VAL A 37 18.77 -7.40 5.38
C VAL A 37 17.63 -6.40 5.28
N GLU A 38 17.31 -5.72 6.37
CA GLU A 38 16.23 -4.75 6.46
C GLU A 38 16.72 -3.46 7.11
N LYS A 39 16.52 -2.33 6.42
CA LYS A 39 16.97 -1.01 6.92
C LYS A 39 16.21 -0.54 8.16
N ARG A 40 14.92 -0.93 8.31
CA ARG A 40 14.11 -0.64 9.48
C ARG A 40 14.51 -1.55 10.64
N ASP A 41 14.16 -1.15 11.84
CA ASP A 41 14.37 -1.94 13.08
C ASP A 41 13.36 -3.09 13.24
N HIS A 42 12.45 -3.25 12.28
CA HIS A 42 11.41 -4.26 12.24
C HIS A 42 11.22 -4.85 10.83
N ILE A 43 10.71 -6.07 10.77
CA ILE A 43 10.26 -6.74 9.54
C ILE A 43 8.88 -6.26 9.11
N ALA A 44 8.31 -6.89 8.06
CA ALA A 44 6.98 -6.68 7.52
C ALA A 44 6.78 -5.38 6.71
N GLY A 45 7.80 -4.53 6.58
CA GLY A 45 7.69 -3.33 5.73
C GLY A 45 6.46 -2.49 6.07
N ASN A 46 5.67 -2.11 5.06
CA ASN A 46 4.49 -1.27 5.27
C ASN A 46 3.28 -2.00 5.87
N ILE A 47 3.27 -3.33 5.91
CA ILE A 47 2.20 -4.08 6.57
C ILE A 47 2.48 -4.35 8.05
N TYR A 48 3.55 -3.75 8.60
CA TYR A 48 3.91 -3.90 10.00
C TYR A 48 2.75 -3.48 10.92
N THR A 49 2.40 -4.38 11.82
CA THR A 49 1.45 -4.16 12.90
C THR A 49 2.13 -4.41 14.23
N GLU A 50 1.83 -3.56 15.20
CA GLU A 50 2.32 -3.71 16.57
C GLU A 50 1.15 -3.63 17.58
N LYS A 51 1.33 -4.20 18.76
CA LYS A 51 0.34 -4.10 19.82
C LYS A 51 0.53 -2.84 20.64
N VAL A 52 -0.51 -2.00 20.66
CA VAL A 52 -0.63 -0.83 21.55
C VAL A 52 -1.93 -0.98 22.31
N MET A 53 -1.91 -0.94 23.64
CA MET A 53 -3.08 -1.19 24.49
C MET A 53 -3.83 -2.50 24.18
N GLY A 54 -3.10 -3.52 23.71
CA GLY A 54 -3.69 -4.81 23.30
C GLY A 54 -4.36 -4.80 21.90
N ILE A 55 -4.36 -3.67 21.22
CA ILE A 55 -4.91 -3.48 19.86
C ILE A 55 -3.80 -3.62 18.85
N ASN A 56 -4.04 -4.33 17.75
CA ASN A 56 -3.11 -4.41 16.63
C ASN A 56 -3.19 -3.15 15.78
N VAL A 57 -2.17 -2.30 15.89
CA VAL A 57 -2.08 -1.00 15.21
C VAL A 57 -1.33 -1.16 13.90
N HIS A 58 -1.95 -0.76 12.79
CA HIS A 58 -1.32 -0.71 11.46
C HIS A 58 -0.47 0.57 11.38
N ARG A 59 0.84 0.44 11.53
CA ARG A 59 1.76 1.60 11.68
C ARG A 59 1.88 2.47 10.43
N TYR A 60 1.67 1.90 9.26
CA TYR A 60 1.87 2.58 7.97
C TYR A 60 0.56 2.69 7.16
N GLY A 61 -0.54 2.95 7.85
CA GLY A 61 -1.86 3.10 7.26
C GLY A 61 -2.68 1.82 7.27
N ALA A 62 -3.97 1.97 7.00
CA ALA A 62 -4.91 0.85 6.98
C ALA A 62 -4.55 -0.14 5.86
N HIS A 63 -4.35 -1.39 6.23
CA HIS A 63 -4.13 -2.49 5.32
C HIS A 63 -5.28 -3.50 5.48
N ILE A 64 -6.06 -3.68 4.43
CA ILE A 64 -7.11 -4.68 4.37
C ILE A 64 -6.74 -5.65 3.25
N PHE A 65 -6.62 -6.94 3.58
CA PHE A 65 -6.30 -7.93 2.57
C PHE A 65 -7.55 -8.24 1.75
N HIS A 66 -7.42 -8.20 0.44
CA HIS A 66 -8.49 -8.56 -0.50
C HIS A 66 -7.88 -9.14 -1.77
N THR A 67 -8.56 -10.11 -2.36
CA THR A 67 -8.13 -10.74 -3.61
C THR A 67 -9.25 -11.55 -4.25
N SER A 68 -9.22 -11.69 -5.57
CA SER A 68 -9.99 -12.69 -6.31
C SER A 68 -9.12 -13.86 -6.77
N ASP A 69 -7.82 -13.83 -6.47
CA ASP A 69 -6.85 -14.88 -6.75
C ASP A 69 -6.90 -15.95 -5.64
N GLU A 70 -7.48 -17.10 -5.96
CA GLU A 70 -7.67 -18.20 -5.01
C GLU A 70 -6.34 -18.82 -4.54
N GLU A 71 -5.32 -18.87 -5.41
CA GLU A 71 -3.99 -19.37 -5.02
C GLU A 71 -3.35 -18.46 -3.98
N VAL A 72 -3.42 -17.14 -4.18
CA VAL A 72 -2.90 -16.15 -3.22
C VAL A 72 -3.69 -16.17 -1.91
N TRP A 73 -5.02 -16.30 -1.97
CA TRP A 73 -5.84 -16.44 -0.78
C TRP A 73 -5.48 -17.69 0.04
N ASN A 74 -5.34 -18.83 -0.63
CA ASN A 74 -4.94 -20.07 0.02
C ASN A 74 -3.50 -19.99 0.56
N TYR A 75 -2.62 -19.25 -0.12
CA TYR A 75 -1.24 -19.03 0.31
C TYR A 75 -1.20 -18.30 1.65
N VAL A 76 -1.84 -17.13 1.77
CA VAL A 76 -1.78 -16.32 3.01
C VAL A 76 -2.47 -17.01 4.19
N ASN A 77 -3.50 -17.82 3.93
CA ASN A 77 -4.20 -18.57 4.98
C ASN A 77 -3.38 -19.72 5.59
N GLN A 78 -2.22 -20.05 5.04
CA GLN A 78 -1.25 -20.94 5.68
C GLN A 78 -0.53 -20.27 6.85
N TYR A 79 -0.44 -18.95 6.85
CA TYR A 79 0.36 -18.18 7.82
C TYR A 79 -0.48 -17.42 8.84
N ALA A 80 -1.72 -17.10 8.53
CA ALA A 80 -2.65 -16.47 9.47
C ALA A 80 -4.09 -16.88 9.19
N ARG A 81 -4.92 -16.83 10.22
CA ARG A 81 -6.36 -16.93 10.07
C ARG A 81 -6.93 -15.55 9.78
N PHE A 82 -7.70 -15.41 8.72
CA PHE A 82 -8.37 -14.17 8.37
C PHE A 82 -9.80 -14.15 8.94
N ASN A 83 -10.18 -13.01 9.49
CA ASN A 83 -11.55 -12.78 9.96
C ASN A 83 -12.49 -12.40 8.81
N HIS A 84 -13.73 -12.07 9.14
CA HIS A 84 -14.76 -11.67 8.17
C HIS A 84 -14.92 -10.16 8.01
N TYR A 85 -13.87 -9.39 8.26
CA TYR A 85 -13.92 -7.92 8.10
C TYR A 85 -14.23 -7.55 6.66
N VAL A 86 -15.23 -6.67 6.50
CA VAL A 86 -15.61 -6.08 5.22
C VAL A 86 -15.27 -4.59 5.25
N ASN A 87 -14.45 -4.14 4.31
CA ASN A 87 -14.06 -2.75 4.25
C ASN A 87 -15.23 -1.87 3.78
N SER A 88 -15.75 -1.07 4.69
CA SER A 88 -16.90 -0.18 4.45
C SER A 88 -16.60 1.22 5.00
N PRO A 89 -15.66 1.95 4.37
CA PRO A 89 -15.29 3.28 4.83
C PRO A 89 -16.44 4.27 4.66
N VAL A 90 -16.41 5.33 5.46
CA VAL A 90 -17.32 6.46 5.34
C VAL A 90 -16.53 7.74 5.08
N ALA A 91 -17.19 8.76 4.56
CA ALA A 91 -16.60 10.07 4.29
C ALA A 91 -17.37 11.16 5.03
N VAL A 92 -16.63 12.02 5.71
CA VAL A 92 -17.15 13.25 6.33
C VAL A 92 -16.86 14.42 5.39
N TYR A 93 -17.90 15.18 5.09
CA TYR A 93 -17.82 16.46 4.40
C TYR A 93 -18.63 17.47 5.21
N ARG A 94 -17.95 18.40 5.87
CA ARG A 94 -18.57 19.34 6.83
C ARG A 94 -19.34 18.59 7.92
N ASP A 95 -20.64 18.80 8.02
CA ASP A 95 -21.57 18.15 8.93
C ASP A 95 -22.31 16.93 8.32
N GLU A 96 -21.92 16.54 7.10
CA GLU A 96 -22.53 15.43 6.36
C GLU A 96 -21.66 14.18 6.42
N LEU A 97 -22.29 13.02 6.56
CA LEU A 97 -21.65 11.71 6.50
C LEU A 97 -22.15 10.92 5.31
N TYR A 98 -21.24 10.36 4.53
CA TYR A 98 -21.52 9.57 3.33
C TYR A 98 -20.88 8.20 3.38
N ASN A 99 -21.57 7.19 2.84
CA ASN A 99 -20.97 5.87 2.61
C ASN A 99 -20.05 5.89 1.40
N LEU A 100 -19.00 5.08 1.46
CA LEU A 100 -18.11 4.76 0.35
C LEU A 100 -18.13 3.23 0.11
N PRO A 101 -17.90 2.76 -1.14
CA PRO A 101 -17.73 3.53 -2.37
C PRO A 101 -18.99 4.34 -2.75
N PHE A 102 -18.92 5.14 -3.82
CA PHE A 102 -20.08 5.90 -4.30
C PHE A 102 -21.18 4.94 -4.75
N ASN A 103 -22.15 4.71 -3.89
CA ASN A 103 -23.22 3.74 -4.07
C ASN A 103 -24.60 4.36 -3.76
N MET A 104 -25.66 3.54 -3.77
CA MET A 104 -27.00 4.04 -3.51
C MET A 104 -27.18 4.63 -2.10
N ASN A 105 -26.41 4.20 -1.08
CA ASN A 105 -26.44 4.84 0.24
C ASN A 105 -25.85 6.26 0.15
N THR A 106 -24.77 6.45 -0.60
CA THR A 106 -24.18 7.77 -0.89
C THR A 106 -25.19 8.69 -1.57
N PHE A 107 -25.82 8.20 -2.63
CA PHE A 107 -26.76 8.99 -3.45
C PHE A 107 -28.06 9.27 -2.72
N SER A 108 -28.60 8.30 -1.97
CA SER A 108 -29.80 8.49 -1.13
C SER A 108 -29.57 9.57 -0.08
N ARG A 109 -28.41 9.56 0.54
CA ARG A 109 -28.03 10.59 1.53
C ARG A 109 -27.87 11.96 0.87
N MET A 110 -27.21 12.01 -0.28
CA MET A 110 -26.90 13.26 -0.99
C MET A 110 -28.12 13.94 -1.57
N TRP A 111 -29.04 13.18 -2.15
CA TRP A 111 -30.17 13.69 -2.94
C TRP A 111 -31.56 13.33 -2.40
N ASN A 112 -31.65 12.66 -1.26
CA ASN A 112 -32.91 12.18 -0.68
C ASN A 112 -33.75 11.33 -1.67
N ILE A 113 -33.11 10.43 -2.39
CA ILE A 113 -33.70 9.52 -3.37
C ILE A 113 -33.67 8.09 -2.87
N LYS A 114 -34.37 7.18 -3.57
CA LYS A 114 -34.48 5.76 -3.16
C LYS A 114 -34.14 4.77 -4.26
N THR A 115 -34.17 5.19 -5.51
CA THR A 115 -34.06 4.26 -6.65
C THR A 115 -32.85 4.55 -7.53
N PRO A 116 -32.27 3.52 -8.15
CA PRO A 116 -31.19 3.69 -9.13
C PRO A 116 -31.59 4.59 -10.32
N LYS A 117 -32.87 4.58 -10.71
CA LYS A 117 -33.38 5.42 -11.79
C LYS A 117 -33.23 6.91 -11.45
N GLU A 118 -33.68 7.31 -10.25
CA GLU A 118 -33.55 8.70 -9.78
C GLU A 118 -32.07 9.13 -9.72
N ALA A 119 -31.17 8.26 -9.19
CA ALA A 119 -29.74 8.54 -9.13
C ALA A 119 -29.15 8.75 -10.52
N LYS A 120 -29.46 7.87 -11.48
CA LYS A 120 -28.98 7.97 -12.87
C LYS A 120 -29.47 9.23 -13.56
N GLU A 121 -30.73 9.64 -13.34
CA GLU A 121 -31.31 10.87 -13.91
C GLU A 121 -30.58 12.12 -13.38
N ILE A 122 -30.28 12.20 -12.08
CA ILE A 122 -29.55 13.32 -11.48
C ILE A 122 -28.12 13.36 -12.02
N ILE A 123 -27.41 12.21 -12.04
CA ILE A 123 -26.06 12.14 -12.58
C ILE A 123 -26.03 12.52 -14.05
N ALA A 124 -26.92 11.99 -14.87
CA ALA A 124 -27.01 12.32 -16.29
C ALA A 124 -27.25 13.81 -16.53
N LYS A 125 -28.10 14.46 -15.72
CA LYS A 125 -28.31 15.90 -15.79
C LYS A 125 -27.02 16.68 -15.46
N GLN A 126 -26.32 16.32 -14.40
CA GLN A 126 -25.10 17.02 -13.97
C GLN A 126 -23.91 16.76 -14.92
N THR A 127 -23.76 15.55 -15.43
CA THR A 127 -22.68 15.18 -16.37
C THR A 127 -22.96 15.66 -17.79
N GLY A 128 -24.22 15.88 -18.15
CA GLY A 128 -24.63 16.34 -19.47
C GLY A 128 -24.04 17.69 -19.89
N GLU A 129 -23.75 18.56 -18.92
CA GLU A 129 -23.04 19.83 -19.15
C GLU A 129 -21.62 19.64 -19.70
N PHE A 130 -21.02 18.47 -19.45
CA PHE A 130 -19.66 18.10 -19.85
C PHE A 130 -19.63 17.06 -20.98
N ALA A 131 -20.79 16.73 -21.57
CA ALA A 131 -20.88 15.75 -22.65
C ALA A 131 -20.15 16.22 -23.90
N GLY A 132 -19.32 15.36 -24.47
CA GLY A 132 -18.55 15.65 -25.69
C GLY A 132 -17.32 16.53 -25.50
N ILE A 133 -17.01 16.95 -24.27
CA ILE A 133 -15.77 17.65 -23.93
C ILE A 133 -14.65 16.64 -23.72
N THR A 134 -13.48 16.87 -24.29
CA THR A 134 -12.27 16.12 -23.94
C THR A 134 -11.67 16.75 -22.68
N PRO A 135 -11.69 16.06 -21.53
CA PRO A 135 -11.21 16.62 -20.27
C PRO A 135 -9.72 17.01 -20.34
N GLN A 136 -9.42 18.24 -19.97
CA GLN A 136 -8.06 18.78 -19.97
C GLN A 136 -7.37 18.59 -18.61
N ASN A 137 -8.15 18.40 -17.56
CA ASN A 137 -7.67 18.29 -16.20
C ASN A 137 -8.57 17.35 -15.38
N LEU A 138 -8.16 17.09 -14.14
CA LEU A 138 -8.86 16.18 -13.22
C LEU A 138 -10.25 16.70 -12.87
N GLU A 139 -10.44 18.01 -12.70
CA GLU A 139 -11.75 18.60 -12.39
C GLU A 139 -12.76 18.26 -13.50
N GLU A 140 -12.42 18.56 -14.74
CA GLU A 140 -13.29 18.28 -15.89
C GLU A 140 -13.60 16.78 -16.04
N GLN A 141 -12.58 15.93 -15.81
CA GLN A 141 -12.74 14.48 -15.85
C GLN A 141 -13.70 13.99 -14.75
N ALA A 142 -13.55 14.46 -13.53
CA ALA A 142 -14.40 14.06 -12.41
C ALA A 142 -15.85 14.55 -12.59
N LEU A 143 -16.04 15.79 -13.05
CA LEU A 143 -17.35 16.36 -13.37
C LEU A 143 -18.07 15.56 -14.47
N GLN A 144 -17.33 15.14 -15.50
CA GLN A 144 -17.86 14.31 -16.58
C GLN A 144 -18.24 12.90 -16.10
N LEU A 145 -17.51 12.32 -15.14
CA LEU A 145 -17.74 10.96 -14.64
C LEU A 145 -18.84 10.87 -13.58
N ALA A 146 -18.91 11.82 -12.66
CA ALA A 146 -19.74 11.72 -11.46
C ALA A 146 -20.73 12.88 -11.23
N GLY A 147 -20.54 13.98 -11.93
CA GLY A 147 -21.32 15.20 -11.74
C GLY A 147 -20.78 16.08 -10.60
N ARG A 148 -21.38 17.26 -10.48
CA ARG A 148 -20.90 18.33 -9.60
C ARG A 148 -20.97 17.99 -8.13
N ASP A 149 -22.08 17.42 -7.67
CA ASP A 149 -22.29 17.20 -6.23
C ASP A 149 -21.31 16.18 -5.66
N VAL A 150 -21.09 15.07 -6.36
CA VAL A 150 -20.10 14.05 -5.97
C VAL A 150 -18.68 14.63 -6.04
N TYR A 151 -18.37 15.38 -7.09
CA TYR A 151 -17.07 16.02 -7.24
C TYR A 151 -16.78 17.00 -6.09
N GLU A 152 -17.65 17.97 -5.84
CA GLU A 152 -17.43 19.02 -4.84
C GLU A 152 -17.35 18.46 -3.42
N LYS A 153 -18.22 17.50 -3.07
CA LYS A 153 -18.30 16.97 -1.70
C LYS A 153 -17.30 15.86 -1.40
N LEU A 154 -17.01 14.99 -2.35
CA LEU A 154 -16.30 13.74 -2.04
C LEU A 154 -14.97 13.56 -2.78
N ILE A 155 -14.70 14.33 -3.84
CA ILE A 155 -13.49 14.15 -4.65
C ILE A 155 -12.54 15.34 -4.51
N LYS A 156 -13.04 16.55 -4.72
CA LYS A 156 -12.22 17.75 -4.85
C LYS A 156 -11.26 17.97 -3.71
N GLY A 157 -11.76 18.27 -2.53
CA GLY A 157 -10.93 18.61 -1.38
C GLY A 157 -10.02 17.47 -0.93
N TYR A 158 -10.49 16.22 -1.02
CA TYR A 158 -9.68 15.04 -0.75
C TYR A 158 -8.49 14.93 -1.70
N THR A 159 -8.74 15.07 -2.99
CA THR A 159 -7.72 14.99 -4.04
C THR A 159 -6.73 16.16 -3.94
N GLU A 160 -7.22 17.38 -3.72
CA GLU A 160 -6.39 18.58 -3.58
C GLU A 160 -5.45 18.51 -2.37
N LYS A 161 -5.92 17.95 -1.24
CA LYS A 161 -5.05 17.64 -0.09
C LYS A 161 -3.98 16.62 -0.46
N GLN A 162 -4.40 15.54 -1.06
CA GLN A 162 -3.53 14.43 -1.42
C GLN A 162 -2.39 14.86 -2.36
N TRP A 163 -2.69 15.76 -3.30
CA TRP A 163 -1.74 16.21 -4.30
C TRP A 163 -1.08 17.57 -3.98
N GLY A 164 -1.63 18.30 -3.01
CA GLY A 164 -1.14 19.65 -2.66
C GLY A 164 -1.35 20.68 -3.77
N ARG A 165 -2.30 20.42 -4.72
CA ARG A 165 -2.58 21.26 -5.89
C ARG A 165 -4.07 21.24 -6.18
N ASP A 166 -4.57 22.28 -6.83
CA ASP A 166 -5.96 22.37 -7.26
C ASP A 166 -6.27 21.31 -8.34
N CYS A 167 -7.47 20.75 -8.33
CA CYS A 167 -7.88 19.71 -9.28
C CYS A 167 -7.77 20.15 -10.74
N LYS A 168 -7.98 21.43 -11.04
CA LYS A 168 -7.80 22.00 -12.39
C LYS A 168 -6.33 22.05 -12.86
N ASP A 169 -5.38 21.94 -11.95
CA ASP A 169 -3.95 21.90 -12.24
C ASP A 169 -3.39 20.47 -12.26
N LEU A 170 -4.25 19.49 -12.04
CA LEU A 170 -3.90 18.07 -12.05
C LEU A 170 -4.32 17.41 -13.37
N PRO A 171 -3.52 16.46 -13.89
CA PRO A 171 -3.86 15.76 -15.12
C PRO A 171 -5.14 14.92 -15.00
N ALA A 172 -5.93 14.89 -16.07
CA ALA A 172 -7.18 14.12 -16.14
C ALA A 172 -6.99 12.61 -15.89
N PHE A 173 -5.84 12.04 -16.27
CA PHE A 173 -5.57 10.60 -16.13
C PHE A 173 -5.52 10.11 -14.68
N ILE A 174 -5.36 10.99 -13.69
CA ILE A 174 -5.36 10.61 -12.26
C ILE A 174 -6.69 9.95 -11.89
N ILE A 175 -7.79 10.41 -12.48
CA ILE A 175 -9.11 9.77 -12.35
C ILE A 175 -9.55 9.23 -13.72
N ARG A 176 -9.08 8.03 -14.07
CA ARG A 176 -9.48 7.37 -15.32
C ARG A 176 -10.86 6.75 -15.22
N ARG A 177 -11.21 6.26 -14.03
CA ARG A 177 -12.48 5.60 -13.72
C ARG A 177 -12.95 6.02 -12.35
N LEU A 178 -14.22 6.27 -12.24
CA LEU A 178 -14.90 6.49 -10.98
C LEU A 178 -16.06 5.49 -10.92
N PRO A 179 -15.93 4.40 -10.17
CA PRO A 179 -16.97 3.39 -10.12
C PRO A 179 -18.16 3.92 -9.33
N LEU A 180 -19.24 4.26 -10.05
CA LEU A 180 -20.53 4.56 -9.46
C LEU A 180 -21.32 3.26 -9.39
N ARG A 181 -21.80 2.89 -8.20
CA ARG A 181 -22.57 1.66 -7.97
C ARG A 181 -24.03 1.99 -7.72
N PHE A 182 -24.93 1.36 -8.48
CA PHE A 182 -26.37 1.55 -8.34
C PHE A 182 -27.01 0.43 -7.50
N THR A 183 -26.32 0.04 -6.44
CA THR A 183 -26.73 -0.93 -5.42
C THR A 183 -26.50 -0.33 -4.03
N TYR A 184 -27.14 -0.89 -3.00
CA TYR A 184 -26.95 -0.52 -1.60
C TYR A 184 -25.79 -1.30 -0.92
N ASP A 185 -24.82 -1.73 -1.69
CA ASP A 185 -23.66 -2.47 -1.19
C ASP A 185 -22.54 -1.52 -0.76
N ASN A 186 -22.19 -1.56 0.53
CA ASN A 186 -21.12 -0.76 1.12
C ASN A 186 -19.74 -1.46 1.10
N ASN A 187 -19.64 -2.68 0.59
CA ASN A 187 -18.35 -3.33 0.45
C ASN A 187 -17.48 -2.54 -0.54
N TYR A 188 -16.38 -1.99 -0.06
CA TYR A 188 -15.50 -1.16 -0.89
C TYR A 188 -14.84 -1.94 -2.03
N PHE A 189 -14.48 -3.19 -1.77
CA PHE A 189 -13.85 -4.07 -2.75
C PHE A 189 -14.85 -4.91 -3.53
N ASN A 190 -14.48 -5.29 -4.75
CA ASN A 190 -15.25 -6.22 -5.59
C ASN A 190 -14.65 -7.63 -5.58
N ASP A 191 -13.61 -7.85 -4.79
CA ASP A 191 -12.89 -9.12 -4.73
C ASP A 191 -13.70 -10.21 -4.01
N ARG A 192 -13.44 -11.45 -4.41
CA ARG A 192 -14.11 -12.63 -3.86
C ARG A 192 -13.78 -12.86 -2.39
N PHE A 193 -12.56 -12.54 -1.98
CA PHE A 193 -12.05 -12.74 -0.63
C PHE A 193 -11.56 -11.43 -0.04
N GLN A 194 -11.81 -11.22 1.23
CA GLN A 194 -11.22 -10.15 2.02
C GLN A 194 -11.26 -10.47 3.50
N GLY A 195 -10.43 -9.82 4.27
CA GLY A 195 -10.39 -9.93 5.72
C GLY A 195 -9.14 -9.30 6.32
N ILE A 196 -9.08 -9.35 7.64
CA ILE A 196 -7.93 -8.93 8.43
C ILE A 196 -7.35 -10.17 9.12
N PRO A 197 -6.02 -10.36 9.13
CA PRO A 197 -5.43 -11.47 9.87
C PRO A 197 -5.62 -11.25 11.38
N GLU A 198 -6.24 -12.23 12.05
CA GLU A 198 -6.39 -12.23 13.50
C GLU A 198 -5.00 -12.22 14.16
N GLY A 199 -4.72 -11.20 14.97
CA GLY A 199 -3.41 -11.00 15.58
C GLY A 199 -2.44 -10.13 14.79
N GLY A 200 -2.88 -9.50 13.69
CA GLY A 200 -2.12 -8.55 12.90
C GLY A 200 -1.32 -9.17 11.75
N TYR A 201 -0.76 -8.32 10.89
CA TYR A 201 -0.04 -8.74 9.70
C TYR A 201 1.40 -9.22 9.96
N THR A 202 2.06 -8.68 10.99
CA THR A 202 3.49 -8.96 11.25
C THR A 202 3.74 -10.46 11.40
N GLN A 203 2.83 -11.20 12.05
CA GLN A 203 2.94 -12.65 12.21
C GLN A 203 3.04 -13.44 10.89
N ILE A 204 2.45 -12.92 9.81
CA ILE A 204 2.56 -13.57 8.49
C ILE A 204 4.02 -13.54 8.05
N VAL A 205 4.66 -12.38 8.19
CA VAL A 205 6.07 -12.22 7.80
C VAL A 205 7.00 -12.94 8.76
N GLU A 206 6.70 -12.97 10.06
CA GLU A 206 7.44 -13.77 11.05
C GLU A 206 7.47 -15.24 10.65
N LYS A 207 6.32 -15.81 10.28
CA LYS A 207 6.24 -17.22 9.85
C LYS A 207 6.90 -17.47 8.49
N LEU A 208 6.80 -16.52 7.56
CA LEU A 208 7.48 -16.62 6.27
C LEU A 208 9.01 -16.60 6.43
N LEU A 209 9.52 -15.89 7.43
CA LEU A 209 10.95 -15.76 7.70
C LEU A 209 11.44 -16.72 8.81
N GLU A 210 10.59 -17.63 9.28
CA GLU A 210 11.01 -18.65 10.24
C GLU A 210 12.20 -19.44 9.69
N ASP A 211 13.22 -19.64 10.52
CA ASP A 211 14.48 -20.31 10.17
C ASP A 211 15.35 -19.60 9.11
N ILE A 212 14.99 -18.38 8.68
CA ILE A 212 15.78 -17.56 7.77
C ILE A 212 16.50 -16.47 8.56
N PRO A 213 17.82 -16.32 8.43
CA PRO A 213 18.54 -15.22 9.05
C PRO A 213 18.06 -13.86 8.54
N VAL A 214 17.72 -12.96 9.48
CA VAL A 214 17.29 -11.58 9.17
C VAL A 214 18.09 -10.61 10.01
N LEU A 215 18.68 -9.60 9.36
CA LEU A 215 19.36 -8.49 10.02
C LEU A 215 18.50 -7.24 9.86
N THR A 216 17.92 -6.75 10.95
CA THR A 216 17.14 -5.51 11.00
C THR A 216 18.02 -4.33 11.42
N GLY A 217 17.61 -3.09 11.06
CA GLY A 217 18.37 -1.87 11.34
C GLY A 217 19.65 -1.75 10.49
N VAL A 218 19.73 -2.47 9.35
CA VAL A 218 20.90 -2.50 8.48
C VAL A 218 20.47 -2.38 7.03
N SER A 219 20.86 -1.30 6.37
CA SER A 219 20.66 -1.14 4.93
C SER A 219 21.60 -2.07 4.14
N LEU A 220 21.23 -2.34 2.88
CA LEU A 220 22.09 -3.11 1.97
C LEU A 220 23.51 -2.51 1.89
N GLN A 221 23.61 -1.18 1.77
CA GLN A 221 24.90 -0.49 1.67
C GLN A 221 25.74 -0.66 2.92
N GLU A 222 25.16 -0.53 4.12
CA GLU A 222 25.85 -0.75 5.40
C GLU A 222 26.32 -2.19 5.52
N TYR A 223 25.45 -3.15 5.18
CA TYR A 223 25.82 -4.56 5.17
C TYR A 223 27.00 -4.85 4.22
N GLN A 224 26.92 -4.39 2.97
CA GLN A 224 27.99 -4.57 1.99
C GLN A 224 29.30 -3.94 2.43
N THR A 225 29.24 -2.74 3.01
CA THR A 225 30.43 -2.04 3.55
C THR A 225 31.05 -2.80 4.71
N ALA A 226 30.25 -3.26 5.65
CA ALA A 226 30.71 -4.05 6.78
C ALA A 226 31.27 -5.41 6.34
N ASN A 227 30.64 -6.07 5.38
CA ASN A 227 31.11 -7.33 4.82
C ASN A 227 32.46 -7.18 4.12
N ALA A 228 32.63 -6.14 3.31
CA ALA A 228 33.89 -5.85 2.61
C ALA A 228 35.04 -5.48 3.55
N ALA A 229 34.77 -5.07 4.78
CA ALA A 229 35.76 -4.76 5.81
C ALA A 229 36.28 -6.00 6.57
N ARG A 230 35.63 -7.16 6.42
CA ARG A 230 36.06 -8.43 7.00
C ARG A 230 37.26 -9.03 6.25
N THR A 231 37.93 -10.01 6.86
CA THR A 231 38.94 -10.79 6.14
C THR A 231 38.31 -11.63 5.04
N ALA A 232 39.07 -12.02 4.03
CA ALA A 232 38.51 -12.70 2.83
C ALA A 232 37.80 -14.03 3.18
N ASP A 233 38.24 -14.71 4.22
CA ASP A 233 37.69 -15.97 4.74
C ASP A 233 36.45 -15.76 5.65
N GLU A 234 36.19 -14.53 6.05
CA GLU A 234 35.01 -14.15 6.86
C GLU A 234 33.94 -13.40 6.03
N GLN A 235 34.24 -13.04 4.76
CA GLN A 235 33.28 -12.35 3.91
C GLN A 235 32.21 -13.30 3.45
N ASP A 236 30.93 -12.87 3.59
CA ASP A 236 29.82 -13.53 2.95
C ASP A 236 29.88 -13.27 1.45
N SER A 237 29.61 -14.29 0.66
CA SER A 237 29.37 -14.20 -0.78
C SER A 237 27.92 -14.56 -1.11
N TRP A 238 27.42 -14.11 -2.25
CA TRP A 238 26.08 -14.47 -2.73
C TRP A 238 26.05 -14.55 -4.24
N ASP A 239 25.27 -15.51 -4.75
CA ASP A 239 25.09 -15.69 -6.19
C ASP A 239 24.14 -14.63 -6.78
N ARG A 240 23.07 -14.30 -6.05
CA ARG A 240 22.01 -13.38 -6.48
C ARG A 240 21.63 -12.39 -5.38
N LEU A 241 21.35 -11.16 -5.79
CA LEU A 241 20.75 -10.13 -4.95
C LEU A 241 19.32 -9.89 -5.37
N LEU A 242 18.35 -10.02 -4.46
CA LEU A 242 17.01 -9.45 -4.63
C LEU A 242 16.98 -8.08 -3.93
N TYR A 243 16.71 -7.03 -4.71
CA TYR A 243 16.58 -5.67 -4.21
C TYR A 243 15.12 -5.21 -4.29
N THR A 244 14.52 -4.87 -3.13
CA THR A 244 13.14 -4.41 -3.03
C THR A 244 13.01 -2.92 -2.70
N GLY A 245 14.11 -2.20 -2.62
CA GLY A 245 14.17 -0.75 -2.46
C GLY A 245 13.91 0.02 -3.75
N MET A 246 14.09 1.34 -3.69
CA MET A 246 13.91 2.22 -4.86
C MET A 246 14.94 1.92 -5.94
N ILE A 247 14.49 1.60 -7.15
CA ILE A 247 15.38 1.24 -8.27
C ILE A 247 16.34 2.36 -8.64
N ASP A 248 15.90 3.62 -8.59
CA ASP A 248 16.74 4.79 -8.87
C ASP A 248 17.80 5.00 -7.78
N GLU A 249 17.50 4.72 -6.52
CA GLU A 249 18.48 4.73 -5.42
C GLU A 249 19.56 3.67 -5.62
N TYR A 250 19.19 2.46 -6.04
CA TYR A 250 20.14 1.40 -6.37
C TYR A 250 21.18 1.87 -7.41
N TYR A 251 20.74 2.61 -8.40
CA TYR A 251 21.60 3.19 -9.44
C TYR A 251 22.15 4.57 -9.10
N HIS A 252 22.13 4.97 -7.83
CA HIS A 252 22.63 6.27 -7.36
C HIS A 252 22.03 7.48 -8.15
N TYR A 253 20.76 7.34 -8.57
CA TYR A 253 19.99 8.37 -9.31
C TYR A 253 20.64 8.86 -10.61
N ARG A 254 21.49 8.04 -11.23
CA ARG A 254 22.31 8.44 -12.40
C ARG A 254 21.53 8.83 -13.65
N LEU A 255 20.27 8.41 -13.77
CA LEU A 255 19.35 8.80 -14.85
C LEU A 255 18.33 9.86 -14.42
N GLY A 256 18.31 10.21 -13.15
CA GLY A 256 17.36 11.13 -12.54
C GLY A 256 16.60 10.47 -11.39
N THR A 257 15.84 11.29 -10.66
CA THR A 257 15.07 10.86 -9.50
C THR A 257 13.63 10.56 -9.90
N LEU A 258 13.16 9.36 -9.59
CA LEU A 258 11.75 8.99 -9.67
C LEU A 258 10.96 9.68 -8.55
N GLU A 259 9.72 10.02 -8.80
CA GLU A 259 8.87 10.71 -7.86
C GLU A 259 7.93 9.73 -7.14
N TYR A 260 7.70 10.00 -5.85
CA TYR A 260 6.84 9.20 -4.99
C TYR A 260 5.87 10.11 -4.23
N ARG A 261 4.85 9.50 -3.65
CA ARG A 261 4.02 10.12 -2.61
C ARG A 261 4.47 9.60 -1.26
N SER A 262 4.42 10.48 -0.28
CA SER A 262 4.69 10.12 1.12
C SER A 262 3.46 10.34 2.00
N LEU A 263 3.49 9.76 3.18
CA LEU A 263 2.47 9.88 4.21
C LEU A 263 3.13 10.16 5.56
N ARG A 264 2.41 10.86 6.42
CA ARG A 264 2.77 11.05 7.81
C ARG A 264 1.62 10.56 8.67
N PHE A 265 1.94 9.84 9.73
CA PHE A 265 0.98 9.25 10.64
C PHE A 265 1.14 9.82 12.04
N GLU A 266 0.03 10.16 12.68
CA GLU A 266 -0.03 10.54 14.09
C GLU A 266 -0.95 9.55 14.81
N THR A 267 -0.36 8.73 15.67
CA THR A 267 -1.08 7.74 16.46
C THR A 267 -1.34 8.28 17.86
N GLU A 268 -2.55 8.12 18.34
CA GLU A 268 -3.02 8.58 19.65
C GLU A 268 -3.71 7.43 20.38
N GLU A 269 -3.31 7.25 21.64
CA GLU A 269 -3.93 6.31 22.57
C GLU A 269 -5.04 7.02 23.34
N LEU A 270 -6.24 6.47 23.36
CA LEU A 270 -7.43 7.01 24.00
C LEU A 270 -7.95 5.99 25.02
N PRO A 271 -7.37 5.93 26.22
CA PRO A 271 -7.67 4.86 27.18
C PRO A 271 -9.09 4.95 27.76
N GLU A 272 -9.73 6.12 27.73
CA GLU A 272 -11.09 6.34 28.27
C GLU A 272 -12.19 6.26 27.21
N GLU A 273 -11.80 6.12 25.91
CA GLU A 273 -12.74 5.99 24.80
C GLU A 273 -12.90 4.52 24.42
N ASP A 274 -14.12 4.03 24.35
CA ASP A 274 -14.40 2.67 23.90
C ASP A 274 -14.65 2.58 22.39
N ASN A 275 -15.13 3.68 21.78
CA ASN A 275 -15.50 3.74 20.37
C ASN A 275 -15.45 5.20 19.88
N TYR A 276 -14.36 5.59 19.24
CA TYR A 276 -14.10 6.98 18.86
C TYR A 276 -14.95 7.45 17.68
N GLN A 277 -15.07 6.64 16.64
CA GLN A 277 -15.73 7.04 15.38
C GLN A 277 -16.71 6.01 14.80
N GLY A 278 -16.84 4.85 15.44
CA GLY A 278 -17.82 3.83 15.04
C GLY A 278 -17.49 3.07 13.74
N ASN A 279 -16.30 3.27 13.20
CA ASN A 279 -15.84 2.60 11.98
C ASN A 279 -14.31 2.54 11.94
N ALA A 280 -13.76 1.53 11.29
CA ALA A 280 -12.30 1.41 11.16
C ALA A 280 -11.68 2.56 10.38
N VAL A 281 -12.33 3.03 9.31
CA VAL A 281 -11.80 4.08 8.43
C VAL A 281 -12.85 5.15 8.15
N VAL A 282 -12.53 6.38 8.52
CA VAL A 282 -13.33 7.57 8.21
C VAL A 282 -12.47 8.54 7.41
N ASN A 283 -12.88 8.84 6.18
CA ASN A 283 -12.23 9.81 5.29
C ASN A 283 -12.78 11.20 5.55
N TYR A 284 -11.92 12.20 5.47
CA TYR A 284 -12.27 13.63 5.58
C TYR A 284 -12.02 14.29 4.23
N THR A 285 -13.07 14.71 3.55
CA THR A 285 -12.97 15.17 2.16
C THR A 285 -12.82 16.67 2.00
N GLU A 286 -12.99 17.45 3.08
CA GLU A 286 -12.75 18.88 3.05
C GLU A 286 -11.24 19.20 2.94
N ARG A 287 -10.90 20.20 2.14
CA ARG A 287 -9.51 20.66 1.98
C ARG A 287 -8.92 21.24 3.27
N GLU A 288 -9.76 21.88 4.06
CA GLU A 288 -9.40 22.57 5.31
C GLU A 288 -9.02 21.60 6.43
N VAL A 289 -9.53 20.38 6.40
CA VAL A 289 -9.13 19.31 7.34
C VAL A 289 -7.77 18.76 6.91
N PRO A 290 -6.71 18.88 7.73
CA PRO A 290 -5.35 18.62 7.27
C PRO A 290 -5.01 17.15 7.01
N TYR A 291 -5.73 16.22 7.60
CA TYR A 291 -5.57 14.77 7.38
C TYR A 291 -6.61 14.25 6.38
N THR A 292 -6.27 13.17 5.69
CA THR A 292 -7.16 12.53 4.71
C THR A 292 -8.11 11.56 5.38
N ARG A 293 -7.68 10.89 6.45
CA ARG A 293 -8.51 9.93 7.18
C ARG A 293 -8.07 9.77 8.63
N ILE A 294 -8.98 9.23 9.42
CA ILE A 294 -8.70 8.67 10.74
C ILE A 294 -8.96 7.17 10.67
N ILE A 295 -8.02 6.40 11.20
CA ILE A 295 -8.11 4.96 11.37
C ILE A 295 -8.33 4.65 12.82
N GLU A 296 -9.39 3.93 13.19
CA GLU A 296 -9.61 3.40 14.53
C GLU A 296 -9.36 1.89 14.47
N HIS A 297 -8.21 1.47 14.97
CA HIS A 297 -7.65 0.15 14.69
C HIS A 297 -8.44 -1.02 15.29
N LYS A 298 -9.08 -0.84 16.45
CA LYS A 298 -9.81 -1.91 17.13
C LYS A 298 -10.94 -2.53 16.27
N HIS A 299 -11.53 -1.74 15.36
CA HIS A 299 -12.62 -2.23 14.51
C HIS A 299 -12.18 -3.26 13.48
N PHE A 300 -10.90 -3.32 13.11
CA PHE A 300 -10.40 -4.31 12.15
C PHE A 300 -10.56 -5.75 12.67
N GLU A 301 -10.43 -5.94 13.98
CA GLU A 301 -10.54 -7.26 14.59
C GLU A 301 -11.76 -7.37 15.53
N PHE A 302 -12.75 -6.50 15.38
CA PHE A 302 -14.00 -6.48 16.15
C PHE A 302 -13.77 -6.45 17.67
N GLN A 303 -12.68 -5.81 18.11
CA GLN A 303 -12.35 -5.73 19.52
C GLN A 303 -13.34 -4.83 20.26
N THR A 304 -13.72 -5.22 21.47
CA THR A 304 -14.59 -4.51 22.38
C THR A 304 -13.84 -4.19 23.68
N GLY A 305 -14.41 -3.34 24.51
CA GLY A 305 -13.82 -2.95 25.79
C GLY A 305 -13.31 -1.51 25.80
N GLU A 306 -12.90 -1.07 26.98
CA GLU A 306 -12.39 0.29 27.20
C GLU A 306 -11.06 0.51 26.48
N GLY A 307 -10.85 1.75 26.06
CA GLY A 307 -9.66 2.18 25.35
C GLY A 307 -9.70 1.87 23.86
N THR A 308 -9.20 2.83 23.08
CA THR A 308 -9.00 2.67 21.63
C THR A 308 -7.72 3.35 21.18
N VAL A 309 -7.28 3.03 19.97
CA VAL A 309 -6.12 3.67 19.34
C VAL A 309 -6.55 4.16 17.96
N ILE A 310 -6.28 5.44 17.71
CA ILE A 310 -6.55 6.06 16.43
C ILE A 310 -5.26 6.50 15.76
N THR A 311 -5.27 6.54 14.43
CA THR A 311 -4.17 7.12 13.64
C THR A 311 -4.74 8.12 12.62
N ARG A 312 -4.25 9.37 12.67
CA ARG A 312 -4.51 10.37 11.63
C ARG A 312 -3.48 10.24 10.53
N GLU A 313 -3.94 10.11 9.28
CA GLU A 313 -3.10 10.00 8.11
C GLU A 313 -3.06 11.33 7.36
N TYR A 314 -1.85 11.87 7.23
CA TYR A 314 -1.60 13.13 6.54
C TYR A 314 -0.89 12.87 5.21
N PRO A 315 -1.31 13.52 4.12
CA PRO A 315 -0.54 13.52 2.88
C PRO A 315 0.76 14.30 3.10
N ALA A 316 1.84 13.81 2.54
CA ALA A 316 3.14 14.46 2.60
C ALA A 316 3.81 14.48 1.22
N THR A 317 4.50 15.58 0.92
CA THR A 317 5.33 15.67 -0.26
C THR A 317 6.61 14.87 -0.02
N TRP A 318 6.86 13.88 -0.86
CA TRP A 318 8.08 13.10 -0.80
C TRP A 318 9.29 13.92 -1.28
N ARG A 319 10.39 13.81 -0.56
CA ARG A 319 11.71 14.32 -0.94
C ARG A 319 12.72 13.18 -0.83
N LYS A 320 13.81 13.27 -1.55
CA LYS A 320 14.90 12.30 -1.46
C LYS A 320 15.36 12.15 0.00
N GLY A 321 15.28 10.90 0.50
CA GLY A 321 15.56 10.56 1.89
C GLY A 321 14.30 10.32 2.74
N ASP A 322 13.13 10.75 2.27
CA ASP A 322 11.85 10.42 2.93
C ASP A 322 11.41 9.00 2.56
N GLU A 323 10.53 8.42 3.37
CA GLU A 323 9.95 7.11 3.10
C GLU A 323 8.97 7.19 1.91
N PRO A 324 9.20 6.41 0.83
CA PRO A 324 8.31 6.37 -0.32
C PRO A 324 7.17 5.39 -0.08
N TYR A 325 5.91 5.84 -0.22
CA TYR A 325 4.75 4.97 -0.09
C TYR A 325 4.17 4.54 -1.44
N TYR A 326 4.07 5.47 -2.38
CA TYR A 326 3.46 5.22 -3.69
C TYR A 326 4.29 5.83 -4.82
N PRO A 327 4.57 5.07 -5.90
CA PRO A 327 5.12 5.64 -7.14
C PRO A 327 4.11 6.61 -7.78
N ILE A 328 4.61 7.67 -8.40
CA ILE A 328 3.79 8.55 -9.24
C ILE A 328 3.80 8.00 -10.67
N ASN A 329 2.66 7.40 -11.07
CA ASN A 329 2.52 6.74 -12.37
C ASN A 329 2.07 7.74 -13.45
N ASP A 330 2.87 8.77 -13.72
CA ASP A 330 2.68 9.67 -14.86
C ASP A 330 3.61 9.29 -16.04
N GLU A 331 3.44 9.97 -17.17
CA GLU A 331 4.21 9.71 -18.37
C GLU A 331 5.72 9.97 -18.18
N LYS A 332 6.06 11.05 -17.48
CA LYS A 332 7.44 11.44 -17.18
C LYS A 332 8.15 10.36 -16.36
N ASN A 333 7.55 9.97 -15.24
CA ASN A 333 8.13 8.96 -14.36
C ASN A 333 8.11 7.57 -15.00
N GLY A 334 7.08 7.25 -15.78
CA GLY A 334 7.02 6.01 -16.55
C GLY A 334 8.16 5.89 -17.57
N ALA A 335 8.46 6.98 -18.30
CA ALA A 335 9.58 7.02 -19.24
C ALA A 335 10.95 6.92 -18.54
N LEU A 336 11.10 7.54 -17.38
CA LEU A 336 12.33 7.46 -16.58
C LEU A 336 12.49 6.03 -16.00
N TYR A 337 11.42 5.45 -15.46
CA TYR A 337 11.46 4.07 -14.98
C TYR A 337 11.82 3.07 -16.09
N ALA A 338 11.31 3.25 -17.31
CA ALA A 338 11.65 2.38 -18.45
C ALA A 338 13.17 2.36 -18.72
N GLN A 339 13.85 3.50 -18.55
CA GLN A 339 15.30 3.57 -18.68
C GLN A 339 16.02 2.78 -17.57
N TYR A 340 15.56 2.90 -16.32
CA TYR A 340 16.10 2.10 -15.21
C TYR A 340 15.83 0.61 -15.42
N ALA A 341 14.66 0.23 -15.90
CA ALA A 341 14.33 -1.17 -16.22
C ALA A 341 15.26 -1.76 -17.28
N GLU A 342 15.66 -0.97 -18.28
CA GLU A 342 16.66 -1.41 -19.29
C GLU A 342 18.07 -1.59 -18.68
N LEU A 343 18.43 -0.82 -17.67
CA LEU A 343 19.65 -1.06 -16.90
C LEU A 343 19.54 -2.35 -16.08
N ALA A 344 18.42 -2.55 -15.41
CA ALA A 344 18.15 -3.73 -14.57
C ALA A 344 18.25 -5.03 -15.37
N LYS A 345 17.81 -5.05 -16.63
CA LYS A 345 17.95 -6.22 -17.51
C LYS A 345 19.40 -6.63 -17.81
N LYS A 346 20.34 -5.71 -17.64
CA LYS A 346 21.77 -5.98 -17.87
C LYS A 346 22.48 -6.51 -16.62
N GLU A 347 21.83 -6.43 -15.47
CA GLU A 347 22.36 -6.97 -14.23
C GLU A 347 22.15 -8.49 -14.21
N ALA A 348 23.23 -9.26 -14.40
CA ALA A 348 23.13 -10.71 -14.46
C ALA A 348 22.68 -11.32 -13.11
N ASN A 349 23.08 -10.71 -11.99
CA ASN A 349 22.95 -11.28 -10.67
C ASN A 349 22.04 -10.46 -9.72
N VAL A 350 21.27 -9.49 -10.26
CA VAL A 350 20.37 -8.67 -9.46
C VAL A 350 18.94 -8.80 -9.97
N LEU A 351 18.03 -9.00 -9.02
CA LEU A 351 16.59 -9.01 -9.22
C LEU A 351 16.00 -7.78 -8.57
N PHE A 352 15.07 -7.12 -9.26
CA PHE A 352 14.32 -5.99 -8.71
C PHE A 352 12.88 -6.42 -8.47
N GLY A 353 12.44 -6.35 -7.22
CA GLY A 353 11.11 -6.79 -6.81
C GLY A 353 10.39 -5.78 -5.91
N GLY A 354 9.08 -5.98 -5.72
CA GLY A 354 8.26 -5.13 -4.90
C GLY A 354 7.89 -3.79 -5.54
N ARG A 355 7.08 -3.01 -4.85
CA ARG A 355 6.56 -1.73 -5.33
C ARG A 355 7.64 -0.76 -5.78
N LEU A 356 8.72 -0.66 -5.02
CA LEU A 356 9.79 0.31 -5.26
C LEU A 356 10.78 -0.19 -6.32
N GLY A 357 11.16 -1.46 -6.27
CA GLY A 357 12.07 -2.08 -7.23
C GLY A 357 11.46 -2.18 -8.64
N GLN A 358 10.16 -2.37 -8.72
CA GLN A 358 9.40 -2.43 -9.98
C GLN A 358 8.69 -1.12 -10.33
N TYR A 359 8.83 -0.09 -9.48
CA TYR A 359 8.16 1.21 -9.62
C TYR A 359 6.67 1.06 -9.97
N LYS A 360 5.96 0.24 -9.20
CA LYS A 360 4.59 -0.16 -9.49
C LYS A 360 3.72 -0.07 -8.25
N TYR A 361 2.57 0.59 -8.37
CA TYR A 361 1.56 0.52 -7.33
C TYR A 361 0.71 -0.73 -7.52
N TYR A 362 0.72 -1.62 -6.53
CA TYR A 362 -0.17 -2.77 -6.46
C TYR A 362 -0.43 -3.20 -5.01
N ASP A 363 -1.58 -3.82 -4.79
CA ASP A 363 -2.04 -4.26 -3.48
C ASP A 363 -1.30 -5.53 -3.00
N MET A 364 -1.49 -5.89 -1.75
CA MET A 364 -0.78 -7.00 -1.12
C MET A 364 -0.89 -8.32 -1.88
N ASP A 365 -2.06 -8.61 -2.45
CA ASP A 365 -2.29 -9.83 -3.23
C ASP A 365 -1.42 -9.86 -4.49
N LYS A 366 -1.30 -8.73 -5.19
CA LYS A 366 -0.45 -8.60 -6.38
C LYS A 366 1.04 -8.61 -6.03
N VAL A 367 1.41 -8.09 -4.84
CA VAL A 367 2.77 -8.20 -4.31
C VAL A 367 3.13 -9.68 -4.13
N ILE A 368 2.27 -10.45 -3.49
CA ILE A 368 2.49 -11.89 -3.28
C ILE A 368 2.55 -12.62 -4.63
N ARG A 369 1.60 -12.37 -5.53
CA ARG A 369 1.59 -12.97 -6.86
C ARG A 369 2.90 -12.70 -7.59
N SER A 370 3.36 -11.45 -7.62
CA SER A 370 4.59 -11.07 -8.29
C SER A 370 5.83 -11.73 -7.67
N ALA A 371 5.86 -11.92 -6.35
CA ALA A 371 6.95 -12.64 -5.69
C ALA A 371 6.94 -14.13 -6.04
N LEU A 372 5.78 -14.78 -6.02
CA LEU A 372 5.62 -16.19 -6.40
C LEU A 372 5.99 -16.44 -7.87
N ASP A 373 5.63 -15.53 -8.76
CA ASP A 373 5.97 -15.62 -10.18
C ASP A 373 7.50 -15.47 -10.37
N MET A 374 8.14 -14.54 -9.68
CA MET A 374 9.60 -14.39 -9.71
C MET A 374 10.32 -15.65 -9.18
N VAL A 375 9.78 -16.29 -8.13
CA VAL A 375 10.31 -17.57 -7.63
C VAL A 375 10.23 -18.65 -8.73
N LYS A 376 9.10 -18.77 -9.41
CA LYS A 376 8.91 -19.75 -10.50
C LYS A 376 9.92 -19.51 -11.65
N GLU A 377 10.14 -18.24 -12.01
CA GLU A 377 11.13 -17.87 -13.04
C GLU A 377 12.57 -18.22 -12.63
N GLU A 378 12.93 -17.95 -11.35
CA GLU A 378 14.27 -18.29 -10.85
C GLU A 378 14.52 -19.80 -10.74
N LEU A 379 13.51 -20.57 -10.37
CA LEU A 379 13.63 -22.03 -10.30
C LEU A 379 13.63 -22.72 -11.67
N ALA A 380 13.17 -22.03 -12.71
CA ALA A 380 13.17 -22.54 -14.08
C ALA A 380 14.50 -22.30 -14.83
N ARG A 381 15.43 -21.54 -14.26
CA ARG A 381 16.77 -21.27 -14.80
C ARG A 381 17.75 -22.39 -14.49
#